data_9f1565cb935d29a79bea450fccb4268f
#
_entry.id   9f1565cb935d29a79bea450fccb4268f
#
_cell.length_a   1.000
_cell.length_b   1.000
_cell.length_c   1.000
_cell.angle_alpha   90.00
_cell.angle_beta   90.00
_cell.angle_gamma   90.00
#
_symmetry.space_group_name_H-M   'P 1'
#
loop_
_entity.id
_entity.type
_entity.pdbx_description
1 polymer ?
#
loop_
_entity_poly.entity_id
_entity_poly.type
_entity_poly.pdbx_seq_one_letter_code
_entity_poly.pdbx_strand_id
1 'polypeptide(L)'
;GAVLPKSLTIKVIPQFDEMATPNIEDNLFYSAIKIMPASFSDATKKDLTAKYTAMINEKLIPQYKKMAAFLKTDYLPASRATSGIGSLPFGQKLYAAYVKQWTTTAMTPDEIHELGLNEVARLNGEMEKVKNQVGFEGTLLEFFEYVRNKPELKPFKKPEEVIANFEKIYSVIKPNVDKLFSLQPKTKFEIRRTEAFRENTASAEYNQGAADGSRPGVFYVPIPDVKEYNMYGDEDLFLHEAIPGHHFQISLQQENKSLPDFRKYNWFGAYGEGWALYTESLGKELGLYKDPYQYFGMLGNEMHRAIRLVVDTGLHSKGWTREQAIKYSLENEAESEASITTEIERYMAIPGQALSYKIGQLKIMQLRQKAQEKMGKKFDIKKFHEKVLESGVMPLALLESKIDAWIAEK
;
A
#
# COMPACT_ATOMS: atom_id res chain seq x y z
N GLY A 1 -30.67 -9.72 -2.32
CA GLY A 1 -29.64 -9.33 -1.34
C GLY A 1 -28.38 -8.83 -2.05
N ALA A 2 -27.44 -8.27 -1.31
CA ALA A 2 -26.15 -7.92 -1.85
C ALA A 2 -25.29 -9.19 -1.96
N VAL A 3 -24.73 -9.42 -3.15
CA VAL A 3 -23.82 -10.53 -3.45
C VAL A 3 -22.55 -10.02 -4.10
N LEU A 4 -21.47 -10.79 -3.98
CA LEU A 4 -20.21 -10.45 -4.62
C LEU A 4 -20.32 -10.52 -6.15
N PRO A 5 -19.43 -9.80 -6.87
CA PRO A 5 -19.20 -10.03 -8.28
C PRO A 5 -18.76 -11.48 -8.55
N LYS A 6 -19.22 -12.03 -9.68
CA LYS A 6 -18.92 -13.42 -10.05
C LYS A 6 -17.42 -13.72 -10.10
N SER A 7 -16.61 -12.79 -10.62
CA SER A 7 -15.15 -12.93 -10.69
C SER A 7 -14.51 -13.12 -9.32
N LEU A 8 -14.96 -12.38 -8.30
CA LEU A 8 -14.45 -12.51 -6.93
C LEU A 8 -14.88 -13.85 -6.31
N THR A 9 -16.13 -14.27 -6.52
CA THR A 9 -16.60 -15.55 -6.01
C THR A 9 -15.78 -16.71 -6.57
N ILE A 10 -15.47 -16.68 -7.87
CA ILE A 10 -14.62 -17.69 -8.53
C ILE A 10 -13.23 -17.75 -7.87
N LYS A 11 -12.63 -16.61 -7.51
CA LYS A 11 -11.30 -16.58 -6.86
C LYS A 11 -11.29 -17.06 -5.41
N VAL A 12 -12.39 -16.92 -4.70
CA VAL A 12 -12.49 -17.34 -3.30
C VAL A 12 -12.62 -18.85 -3.16
N ILE A 13 -13.29 -19.52 -4.11
CA ILE A 13 -13.56 -20.96 -4.06
C ILE A 13 -12.28 -21.80 -3.89
N PRO A 14 -11.21 -21.63 -4.72
CA PRO A 14 -9.97 -22.39 -4.56
C PRO A 14 -9.32 -22.24 -3.19
N GLN A 15 -9.43 -21.07 -2.56
CA GLN A 15 -8.87 -20.82 -1.22
C GLN A 15 -9.53 -21.72 -0.16
N PHE A 16 -10.85 -21.93 -0.26
CA PHE A 16 -11.55 -22.86 0.64
C PHE A 16 -11.23 -24.32 0.32
N ASP A 17 -11.04 -24.67 -0.96
CA ASP A 17 -10.61 -26.02 -1.37
C ASP A 17 -9.21 -26.34 -0.84
N GLU A 18 -8.27 -25.40 -0.89
CA GLU A 18 -6.91 -25.53 -0.39
C GLU A 18 -6.88 -25.73 1.13
N MET A 19 -7.66 -24.96 1.88
CA MET A 19 -7.81 -25.14 3.34
C MET A 19 -8.44 -26.48 3.72
N ALA A 20 -9.13 -27.12 2.79
CA ALA A 20 -9.76 -28.43 2.97
C ALA A 20 -8.87 -29.60 2.51
N THR A 21 -7.56 -29.38 2.28
CA THR A 21 -6.64 -30.45 1.86
C THR A 21 -6.67 -31.62 2.82
N PRO A 22 -6.79 -32.88 2.31
CA PRO A 22 -6.88 -34.06 3.18
C PRO A 22 -5.53 -34.47 3.78
N ASN A 23 -4.41 -34.06 3.16
CA ASN A 23 -3.09 -34.33 3.71
C ASN A 23 -2.82 -33.37 4.86
N ILE A 24 -2.80 -33.91 6.10
CA ILE A 24 -2.61 -33.11 7.30
C ILE A 24 -1.30 -32.36 7.33
N GLU A 25 -0.26 -32.93 6.77
CA GLU A 25 1.09 -32.32 6.74
C GLU A 25 1.12 -31.05 5.88
N ASP A 26 0.26 -30.98 4.86
CA ASP A 26 0.17 -29.82 3.96
C ASP A 26 -0.90 -28.80 4.44
N ASN A 27 -1.65 -29.15 5.49
CA ASN A 27 -2.68 -28.27 5.98
C ASN A 27 -2.10 -27.09 6.78
N LEU A 28 -2.48 -25.86 6.42
CA LEU A 28 -1.98 -24.65 7.06
C LEU A 28 -2.10 -24.66 8.59
N PHE A 29 -3.21 -25.19 9.11
CA PHE A 29 -3.46 -25.25 10.56
C PHE A 29 -2.55 -26.23 11.30
N TYR A 30 -1.90 -27.15 10.57
CA TYR A 30 -0.95 -28.08 11.16
C TYR A 30 0.46 -27.49 11.33
N SER A 31 0.72 -26.32 10.76
CA SER A 31 2.02 -25.65 10.81
C SER A 31 2.55 -25.44 12.23
N ALA A 32 1.66 -25.14 13.18
CA ALA A 32 2.03 -25.00 14.60
C ALA A 32 2.63 -26.28 15.21
N ILE A 33 2.19 -27.45 14.74
CA ILE A 33 2.70 -28.76 15.19
C ILE A 33 4.13 -28.96 14.70
N LYS A 34 4.46 -28.54 13.47
CA LYS A 34 5.78 -28.67 12.88
C LYS A 34 6.86 -27.83 13.59
N ILE A 35 6.45 -26.74 14.24
CA ILE A 35 7.36 -25.78 14.90
C ILE A 35 7.20 -25.73 16.42
N MET A 36 6.69 -26.82 17.03
CA MET A 36 6.56 -26.87 18.48
C MET A 36 7.91 -26.60 19.18
N PRO A 37 7.90 -25.81 20.29
CA PRO A 37 9.12 -25.52 21.03
C PRO A 37 9.88 -26.77 21.49
N ALA A 38 11.20 -26.72 21.43
CA ALA A 38 12.06 -27.83 21.91
C ALA A 38 11.85 -28.11 23.41
N SER A 39 11.41 -27.10 24.18
CA SER A 39 11.12 -27.21 25.62
C SER A 39 9.88 -28.04 25.96
N PHE A 40 9.01 -28.35 24.96
CA PHE A 40 7.85 -29.19 25.24
C PHE A 40 8.26 -30.63 25.44
N SER A 41 7.69 -31.30 26.48
CA SER A 41 7.92 -32.74 26.69
C SER A 41 7.33 -33.58 25.54
N ASP A 42 7.83 -34.76 25.34
CA ASP A 42 7.33 -35.69 24.31
C ASP A 42 5.86 -36.05 24.55
N ALA A 43 5.44 -36.17 25.81
CA ALA A 43 4.04 -36.37 26.17
C ALA A 43 3.16 -35.19 25.73
N THR A 44 3.61 -33.95 25.97
CA THR A 44 2.92 -32.73 25.53
C THR A 44 2.85 -32.65 24.01
N LYS A 45 3.94 -32.92 23.32
CA LYS A 45 3.99 -32.92 21.84
C LYS A 45 3.01 -33.94 21.26
N LYS A 46 3.00 -35.15 21.80
CA LYS A 46 2.10 -36.24 21.37
C LYS A 46 0.63 -35.86 21.59
N ASP A 47 0.28 -35.30 22.77
CA ASP A 47 -1.09 -34.89 23.11
C ASP A 47 -1.55 -33.76 22.18
N LEU A 48 -0.74 -32.71 21.99
CA LEU A 48 -1.05 -31.61 21.09
C LEU A 48 -1.20 -32.07 19.64
N THR A 49 -0.30 -32.92 19.16
CA THR A 49 -0.38 -33.49 17.80
C THR A 49 -1.70 -34.23 17.61
N ALA A 50 -2.11 -35.09 18.56
CA ALA A 50 -3.36 -35.83 18.47
C ALA A 50 -4.57 -34.89 18.45
N LYS A 51 -4.60 -33.89 19.34
CA LYS A 51 -5.70 -32.90 19.44
C LYS A 51 -5.81 -32.04 18.19
N TYR A 52 -4.68 -31.53 17.66
CA TYR A 52 -4.68 -30.75 16.41
C TYR A 52 -5.14 -31.59 15.23
N THR A 53 -4.62 -32.81 15.09
CA THR A 53 -5.02 -33.75 14.04
C THR A 53 -6.52 -34.02 14.06
N ALA A 54 -7.09 -34.32 15.23
CA ALA A 54 -8.51 -34.54 15.39
C ALA A 54 -9.32 -33.28 15.04
N MET A 55 -8.94 -32.11 15.57
CA MET A 55 -9.61 -30.85 15.29
C MET A 55 -9.60 -30.50 13.78
N ILE A 56 -8.45 -30.65 13.11
CA ILE A 56 -8.33 -30.36 11.68
C ILE A 56 -9.21 -31.30 10.87
N ASN A 57 -9.09 -32.62 11.10
CA ASN A 57 -9.79 -33.64 10.30
C ASN A 57 -11.30 -33.67 10.56
N GLU A 58 -11.72 -33.53 11.83
CA GLU A 58 -13.11 -33.73 12.23
C GLU A 58 -13.92 -32.45 12.23
N LYS A 59 -13.27 -31.29 12.35
CA LYS A 59 -13.96 -30.00 12.45
C LYS A 59 -13.61 -29.04 11.31
N LEU A 60 -12.34 -28.72 11.09
CA LEU A 60 -11.96 -27.68 10.14
C LEU A 60 -12.17 -28.11 8.69
N ILE A 61 -11.58 -29.21 8.27
CA ILE A 61 -11.71 -29.70 6.88
C ILE A 61 -13.18 -29.87 6.46
N PRO A 62 -14.07 -30.50 7.26
CA PRO A 62 -15.47 -30.61 6.87
C PRO A 62 -16.18 -29.26 6.70
N GLN A 63 -15.86 -28.25 7.52
CA GLN A 63 -16.49 -26.92 7.39
C GLN A 63 -15.97 -26.19 6.15
N TYR A 64 -14.67 -26.26 5.83
CA TYR A 64 -14.12 -25.69 4.60
C TYR A 64 -14.71 -26.34 3.35
N LYS A 65 -14.85 -27.68 3.34
CA LYS A 65 -15.55 -28.41 2.27
C LYS A 65 -17.00 -27.97 2.11
N LYS A 66 -17.73 -27.82 3.23
CA LYS A 66 -19.11 -27.36 3.22
C LYS A 66 -19.20 -25.93 2.64
N MET A 67 -18.30 -25.05 3.03
CA MET A 67 -18.25 -23.69 2.51
C MET A 67 -17.90 -23.66 1.01
N ALA A 68 -16.91 -24.43 0.59
CA ALA A 68 -16.55 -24.55 -0.83
C ALA A 68 -17.73 -25.07 -1.65
N ALA A 69 -18.44 -26.09 -1.16
CA ALA A 69 -19.63 -26.62 -1.83
C ALA A 69 -20.72 -25.54 -1.95
N PHE A 70 -21.07 -24.85 -0.84
CA PHE A 70 -22.05 -23.75 -0.84
C PHE A 70 -21.65 -22.65 -1.84
N LEU A 71 -20.39 -22.24 -1.85
CA LEU A 71 -19.91 -21.23 -2.80
C LEU A 71 -20.08 -21.69 -4.25
N LYS A 72 -19.82 -22.96 -4.55
CA LYS A 72 -19.95 -23.52 -5.91
C LYS A 72 -21.39 -23.69 -6.37
N THR A 73 -22.25 -24.24 -5.49
CA THR A 73 -23.59 -24.69 -5.87
C THR A 73 -24.68 -23.62 -5.69
N ASP A 74 -24.54 -22.77 -4.67
CA ASP A 74 -25.58 -21.81 -4.29
C ASP A 74 -25.16 -20.36 -4.53
N TYR A 75 -23.96 -19.98 -4.06
CA TYR A 75 -23.54 -18.58 -4.08
C TYR A 75 -23.08 -18.12 -5.47
N LEU A 76 -22.27 -18.91 -6.17
CA LEU A 76 -21.75 -18.56 -7.50
C LEU A 76 -22.86 -18.35 -8.54
N PRO A 77 -23.91 -19.18 -8.62
CA PRO A 77 -25.04 -18.91 -9.51
C PRO A 77 -25.79 -17.61 -9.15
N ALA A 78 -25.84 -17.26 -7.86
CA ALA A 78 -26.47 -16.03 -7.40
C ALA A 78 -25.58 -14.79 -7.47
N SER A 79 -24.29 -14.96 -7.76
CA SER A 79 -23.33 -13.85 -7.85
C SER A 79 -23.67 -12.90 -8.98
N ARG A 80 -23.48 -11.58 -8.74
CA ARG A 80 -23.79 -10.55 -9.74
C ARG A 80 -22.78 -10.51 -10.88
N ALA A 81 -23.24 -10.17 -12.07
CA ALA A 81 -22.41 -9.98 -13.25
C ALA A 81 -21.70 -8.61 -13.26
N THR A 82 -22.23 -7.63 -12.50
CA THR A 82 -21.67 -6.27 -12.44
C THR A 82 -20.47 -6.19 -11.51
N SER A 83 -19.50 -5.34 -11.86
CA SER A 83 -18.23 -5.19 -11.12
C SER A 83 -18.38 -4.31 -9.87
N GLY A 84 -18.89 -3.09 -10.02
CA GLY A 84 -19.00 -2.13 -8.94
C GLY A 84 -20.23 -2.30 -8.05
N ILE A 85 -20.18 -1.79 -6.81
CA ILE A 85 -21.32 -1.80 -5.89
C ILE A 85 -22.41 -0.81 -6.29
N GLY A 86 -22.11 0.20 -7.11
CA GLY A 86 -23.06 1.19 -7.59
C GLY A 86 -24.26 0.60 -8.36
N SER A 87 -24.13 -0.64 -8.86
CA SER A 87 -25.21 -1.38 -9.50
C SER A 87 -26.27 -1.93 -8.53
N LEU A 88 -25.99 -1.95 -7.23
CA LEU A 88 -26.96 -2.37 -6.21
C LEU A 88 -28.01 -1.27 -6.00
N PRO A 89 -29.26 -1.60 -5.60
CA PRO A 89 -30.33 -0.60 -5.41
C PRO A 89 -29.97 0.56 -4.46
N PHE A 90 -29.08 0.31 -3.50
CA PHE A 90 -28.56 1.31 -2.54
C PHE A 90 -27.09 1.68 -2.82
N GLY A 91 -26.51 1.15 -3.88
CA GLY A 91 -25.06 1.10 -4.12
C GLY A 91 -24.41 2.47 -4.24
N GLN A 92 -25.02 3.42 -4.92
CA GLN A 92 -24.48 4.77 -5.07
C GLN A 92 -24.33 5.49 -3.71
N LYS A 93 -25.35 5.40 -2.85
CA LYS A 93 -25.31 5.97 -1.50
C LYS A 93 -24.27 5.26 -0.62
N LEU A 94 -24.17 3.94 -0.73
CA LEU A 94 -23.19 3.16 0.01
C LEU A 94 -21.77 3.51 -0.45
N TYR A 95 -21.53 3.63 -1.76
CA TYR A 95 -20.22 4.02 -2.28
C TYR A 95 -19.82 5.44 -1.82
N ALA A 96 -20.72 6.41 -1.87
CA ALA A 96 -20.45 7.75 -1.36
C ALA A 96 -20.10 7.74 0.14
N ALA A 97 -20.73 6.86 0.93
CA ALA A 97 -20.36 6.68 2.34
C ALA A 97 -18.94 6.08 2.50
N TYR A 98 -18.58 5.07 1.68
CA TYR A 98 -17.22 4.52 1.67
C TYR A 98 -16.17 5.54 1.23
N VAL A 99 -16.45 6.34 0.19
CA VAL A 99 -15.57 7.44 -0.23
C VAL A 99 -15.27 8.36 0.95
N LYS A 100 -16.32 8.83 1.65
CA LYS A 100 -16.15 9.67 2.84
C LYS A 100 -15.39 8.98 3.97
N GLN A 101 -15.65 7.70 4.20
CA GLN A 101 -14.96 6.91 5.23
C GLN A 101 -13.46 6.79 4.94
N TRP A 102 -13.11 6.41 3.71
CA TRP A 102 -11.74 6.12 3.34
C TRP A 102 -10.89 7.37 3.09
N THR A 103 -11.48 8.41 2.48
CA THR A 103 -10.76 9.67 2.21
C THR A 103 -10.82 10.66 3.36
N THR A 104 -11.80 10.52 4.27
CA THR A 104 -12.09 11.49 5.35
C THR A 104 -12.33 12.91 4.85
N THR A 105 -12.79 13.06 3.59
CA THR A 105 -13.14 14.32 2.95
C THR A 105 -14.63 14.38 2.58
N ALA A 106 -15.08 15.54 2.13
CA ALA A 106 -16.43 15.73 1.61
C ALA A 106 -16.52 15.61 0.07
N MET A 107 -15.41 15.18 -0.58
CA MET A 107 -15.37 15.04 -2.04
C MET A 107 -16.36 13.98 -2.51
N THR A 108 -17.03 14.28 -3.61
CA THR A 108 -17.91 13.35 -4.31
C THR A 108 -17.10 12.36 -5.17
N PRO A 109 -17.66 11.19 -5.52
CA PRO A 109 -17.04 10.27 -6.49
C PRO A 109 -16.70 10.94 -7.83
N ASP A 110 -17.53 11.89 -8.31
CA ASP A 110 -17.30 12.58 -9.57
C ASP A 110 -16.11 13.54 -9.49
N GLU A 111 -16.00 14.31 -8.42
CA GLU A 111 -14.84 15.19 -8.17
C GLU A 111 -13.55 14.39 -8.07
N ILE A 112 -13.58 13.21 -7.43
CA ILE A 112 -12.41 12.34 -7.31
C ILE A 112 -12.04 11.73 -8.66
N HIS A 113 -13.01 11.33 -9.46
CA HIS A 113 -12.78 10.80 -10.81
C HIS A 113 -12.05 11.83 -11.69
N GLU A 114 -12.58 13.05 -11.76
CA GLU A 114 -11.98 14.15 -12.52
C GLU A 114 -10.58 14.52 -12.01
N LEU A 115 -10.40 14.54 -10.68
CA LEU A 115 -9.08 14.74 -10.07
C LEU A 115 -8.11 13.65 -10.51
N GLY A 116 -8.56 12.38 -10.54
CA GLY A 116 -7.78 11.25 -11.00
C GLY A 116 -7.34 11.41 -12.47
N LEU A 117 -8.25 11.75 -13.36
CA LEU A 117 -7.95 12.00 -14.78
C LEU A 117 -6.91 13.11 -14.95
N ASN A 118 -7.04 14.21 -14.20
CA ASN A 118 -6.10 15.32 -14.25
C ASN A 118 -4.70 14.92 -13.73
N GLU A 119 -4.63 14.13 -12.66
CA GLU A 119 -3.36 13.63 -12.12
C GLU A 119 -2.68 12.63 -13.06
N VAL A 120 -3.42 11.74 -13.69
CA VAL A 120 -2.89 10.82 -14.72
C VAL A 120 -2.31 11.62 -15.90
N ALA A 121 -3.02 12.65 -16.38
CA ALA A 121 -2.52 13.51 -17.46
C ALA A 121 -1.25 14.27 -17.05
N ARG A 122 -1.22 14.81 -15.82
CA ARG A 122 -0.04 15.51 -15.28
C ARG A 122 1.18 14.58 -15.22
N LEU A 123 1.00 13.38 -14.67
CA LEU A 123 2.07 12.40 -14.50
C LEU A 123 2.58 11.86 -15.83
N ASN A 124 1.71 11.60 -16.80
CA ASN A 124 2.13 11.28 -18.17
C ASN A 124 3.04 12.35 -18.74
N GLY A 125 2.71 13.64 -18.53
CA GLY A 125 3.56 14.74 -18.97
C GLY A 125 4.94 14.77 -18.28
N GLU A 126 5.02 14.42 -16.99
CA GLU A 126 6.30 14.34 -16.27
C GLU A 126 7.12 13.11 -16.72
N MET A 127 6.48 11.97 -16.93
CA MET A 127 7.14 10.76 -17.44
C MET A 127 7.70 10.95 -18.85
N GLU A 128 6.98 11.65 -19.73
CA GLU A 128 7.47 12.03 -21.07
C GLU A 128 8.71 12.90 -20.98
N LYS A 129 8.81 13.82 -20.02
CA LYS A 129 10.03 14.62 -19.80
C LYS A 129 11.21 13.74 -19.42
N VAL A 130 11.02 12.75 -18.54
CA VAL A 130 12.09 11.80 -18.16
C VAL A 130 12.51 10.95 -19.35
N LYS A 131 11.55 10.42 -20.12
CA LYS A 131 11.80 9.67 -21.36
C LYS A 131 12.69 10.46 -22.33
N ASN A 132 12.33 11.73 -22.56
CA ASN A 132 13.10 12.62 -23.44
C ASN A 132 14.48 12.96 -22.86
N GLN A 133 14.58 13.14 -21.53
CA GLN A 133 15.86 13.41 -20.85
C GLN A 133 16.86 12.27 -21.02
N VAL A 134 16.42 11.02 -21.04
CA VAL A 134 17.29 9.86 -21.24
C VAL A 134 17.50 9.52 -22.73
N GLY A 135 16.91 10.29 -23.64
CA GLY A 135 17.08 10.14 -25.09
C GLY A 135 16.35 8.92 -25.68
N PHE A 136 15.29 8.44 -25.05
CA PHE A 136 14.52 7.32 -25.60
C PHE A 136 13.54 7.80 -26.67
N GLU A 137 13.67 7.23 -27.87
CA GLU A 137 12.75 7.43 -28.99
C GLU A 137 11.66 6.36 -28.98
N GLY A 138 10.40 6.79 -29.00
CA GLY A 138 9.23 5.88 -28.95
C GLY A 138 8.12 6.40 -28.04
N THR A 139 7.08 5.63 -27.90
CA THR A 139 5.93 5.91 -27.02
C THR A 139 6.30 5.73 -25.56
N LEU A 140 5.47 6.26 -24.65
CA LEU A 140 5.64 6.06 -23.22
C LEU A 140 5.49 4.59 -22.82
N LEU A 141 4.57 3.85 -23.48
CA LEU A 141 4.40 2.41 -23.24
C LEU A 141 5.64 1.59 -23.63
N GLU A 142 6.27 1.92 -24.76
CA GLU A 142 7.54 1.31 -25.14
C GLU A 142 8.68 1.67 -24.17
N PHE A 143 8.64 2.88 -23.60
CA PHE A 143 9.59 3.27 -22.58
C PHE A 143 9.38 2.49 -21.26
N PHE A 144 8.14 2.20 -20.86
CA PHE A 144 7.86 1.32 -19.73
C PHE A 144 8.50 -0.06 -19.92
N GLU A 145 8.31 -0.67 -21.10
CA GLU A 145 8.92 -1.96 -21.42
C GLU A 145 10.46 -1.89 -21.43
N TYR A 146 11.03 -0.80 -21.98
CA TYR A 146 12.46 -0.58 -21.98
C TYR A 146 13.02 -0.51 -20.56
N VAL A 147 12.42 0.28 -19.66
CA VAL A 147 12.87 0.42 -18.27
C VAL A 147 12.73 -0.89 -17.52
N ARG A 148 11.61 -1.61 -17.69
CA ARG A 148 11.38 -2.91 -17.06
C ARG A 148 12.45 -3.93 -17.43
N ASN A 149 12.90 -3.93 -18.68
CA ASN A 149 13.84 -4.93 -19.19
C ASN A 149 15.30 -4.47 -19.25
N LYS A 150 15.60 -3.25 -18.80
CA LYS A 150 16.93 -2.67 -18.83
C LYS A 150 17.88 -3.42 -17.87
N PRO A 151 18.96 -4.09 -18.39
CA PRO A 151 19.84 -4.91 -17.56
C PRO A 151 20.54 -4.13 -16.45
N GLU A 152 20.88 -2.87 -16.68
CA GLU A 152 21.57 -2.00 -15.72
C GLU A 152 20.69 -1.69 -14.49
N LEU A 153 19.36 -1.87 -14.59
CA LEU A 153 18.43 -1.72 -13.49
C LEU A 153 18.15 -3.06 -12.76
N LYS A 154 18.77 -4.17 -13.22
CA LYS A 154 18.72 -5.50 -12.60
C LYS A 154 20.14 -5.97 -12.23
N PRO A 155 20.91 -5.20 -11.43
CA PRO A 155 22.33 -5.47 -11.20
C PRO A 155 22.60 -6.58 -10.19
N PHE A 156 21.61 -6.96 -9.41
CA PHE A 156 21.80 -7.83 -8.24
C PHE A 156 21.91 -9.33 -8.61
N LYS A 157 22.78 -10.03 -7.89
CA LYS A 157 23.02 -11.47 -8.05
C LYS A 157 22.58 -12.27 -6.82
N LYS A 158 22.45 -11.60 -5.68
CA LYS A 158 22.06 -12.18 -4.39
C LYS A 158 21.06 -11.26 -3.69
N PRO A 159 20.09 -11.82 -2.95
CA PRO A 159 19.11 -11.03 -2.20
C PRO A 159 19.74 -10.04 -1.22
N GLU A 160 20.88 -10.39 -0.63
CA GLU A 160 21.59 -9.53 0.33
C GLU A 160 22.07 -8.22 -0.33
N GLU A 161 22.34 -8.23 -1.63
CA GLU A 161 22.74 -7.03 -2.37
C GLU A 161 21.56 -6.04 -2.53
N VAL A 162 20.33 -6.55 -2.65
CA VAL A 162 19.12 -5.72 -2.64
C VAL A 162 18.95 -5.05 -1.27
N ILE A 163 19.10 -5.80 -0.19
CA ILE A 163 19.01 -5.25 1.17
C ILE A 163 20.10 -4.19 1.39
N ALA A 164 21.34 -4.47 0.97
CA ALA A 164 22.45 -3.51 1.06
C ALA A 164 22.19 -2.25 0.23
N ASN A 165 21.47 -2.33 -0.91
CA ASN A 165 21.07 -1.17 -1.68
C ASN A 165 20.12 -0.25 -0.88
N PHE A 166 19.15 -0.79 -0.17
CA PHE A 166 18.29 0.01 0.72
C PHE A 166 19.07 0.63 1.89
N GLU A 167 20.05 -0.07 2.46
CA GLU A 167 20.93 0.50 3.49
C GLU A 167 21.77 1.67 2.93
N LYS A 168 22.20 1.56 1.68
CA LYS A 168 22.90 2.65 0.97
C LYS A 168 21.98 3.85 0.77
N ILE A 169 20.72 3.64 0.33
CA ILE A 169 19.72 4.71 0.21
C ILE A 169 19.55 5.42 1.55
N TYR A 170 19.40 4.66 2.65
CA TYR A 170 19.33 5.24 3.99
C TYR A 170 20.56 6.12 4.32
N SER A 171 21.76 5.66 3.97
CA SER A 171 22.99 6.44 4.21
C SER A 171 23.01 7.77 3.48
N VAL A 172 22.38 7.86 2.30
CA VAL A 172 22.27 9.11 1.51
C VAL A 172 21.31 10.09 2.16
N ILE A 173 20.14 9.61 2.63
CA ILE A 173 19.11 10.50 3.19
C ILE A 173 19.39 10.93 4.61
N LYS A 174 20.03 10.08 5.42
CA LYS A 174 20.26 10.30 6.85
C LYS A 174 20.79 11.69 7.20
N PRO A 175 21.83 12.25 6.53
CA PRO A 175 22.35 13.60 6.84
C PRO A 175 21.38 14.73 6.40
N ASN A 176 20.33 14.41 5.65
CA ASN A 176 19.38 15.39 5.13
C ASN A 176 18.04 15.40 5.89
N VAL A 177 17.74 14.35 6.67
CA VAL A 177 16.49 14.26 7.45
C VAL A 177 16.33 15.45 8.38
N ASP A 178 17.38 15.85 9.10
CA ASP A 178 17.37 17.01 9.99
C ASP A 178 17.08 18.36 9.31
N LYS A 179 17.21 18.42 7.97
CA LYS A 179 16.88 19.64 7.23
C LYS A 179 15.37 19.82 7.05
N LEU A 180 14.63 18.72 7.09
CA LEU A 180 13.19 18.69 6.85
C LEU A 180 12.37 18.40 8.11
N PHE A 181 12.95 17.76 9.13
CA PHE A 181 12.25 17.27 10.31
C PHE A 181 12.90 17.73 11.61
N SER A 182 12.09 18.25 12.55
CA SER A 182 12.48 18.55 13.93
C SER A 182 12.21 17.37 14.86
N LEU A 183 11.20 16.54 14.55
CA LEU A 183 10.87 15.33 15.29
C LEU A 183 11.51 14.14 14.59
N GLN A 184 12.06 13.21 15.37
CA GLN A 184 12.54 11.92 14.88
C GLN A 184 12.12 10.80 15.84
N PRO A 185 11.72 9.62 15.33
CA PRO A 185 11.39 8.48 16.18
C PRO A 185 12.64 7.91 16.84
N LYS A 186 12.45 7.34 18.03
CA LYS A 186 13.48 6.62 18.78
C LYS A 186 13.48 5.14 18.47
N THR A 187 12.33 4.61 18.03
CA THR A 187 12.16 3.22 17.64
C THR A 187 13.13 2.90 16.51
N LYS A 188 13.91 1.85 16.70
CA LYS A 188 14.82 1.33 15.65
C LYS A 188 14.03 0.66 14.55
N PHE A 189 14.59 0.60 13.35
CA PHE A 189 14.04 -0.20 12.27
C PHE A 189 15.12 -1.07 11.62
N GLU A 190 14.68 -2.10 10.94
CA GLU A 190 15.51 -3.02 10.19
C GLU A 190 14.90 -3.23 8.80
N ILE A 191 15.77 -3.51 7.84
CA ILE A 191 15.36 -3.89 6.48
C ILE A 191 15.58 -5.39 6.38
N ARG A 192 14.54 -6.15 6.00
CA ARG A 192 14.61 -7.60 5.90
C ARG A 192 14.01 -8.09 4.60
N ARG A 193 14.58 -9.17 4.07
CA ARG A 193 13.90 -9.94 3.05
C ARG A 193 12.61 -10.53 3.60
N THR A 194 11.54 -10.53 2.79
CA THR A 194 10.28 -11.19 3.13
C THR A 194 10.52 -12.70 3.30
N GLU A 195 9.81 -13.32 4.23
CA GLU A 195 9.96 -14.76 4.51
C GLU A 195 9.57 -15.62 3.31
N ALA A 196 10.35 -16.64 3.01
CA ALA A 196 10.22 -17.45 1.81
C ALA A 196 8.82 -18.05 1.58
N PHE A 197 8.07 -18.36 2.66
CA PHE A 197 6.75 -18.96 2.54
C PHE A 197 5.67 -18.01 1.98
N ARG A 198 5.88 -16.69 2.05
CA ARG A 198 4.94 -15.68 1.57
C ARG A 198 5.52 -14.76 0.50
N GLU A 199 6.80 -14.84 0.22
CA GLU A 199 7.52 -13.88 -0.63
C GLU A 199 6.96 -13.76 -2.05
N ASN A 200 6.47 -14.86 -2.63
CA ASN A 200 5.90 -14.86 -3.98
C ASN A 200 4.57 -14.09 -4.11
N THR A 201 3.91 -13.80 -3.01
CA THR A 201 2.59 -13.15 -2.98
C THR A 201 2.55 -11.87 -2.16
N ALA A 202 3.62 -11.60 -1.40
CA ALA A 202 3.72 -10.41 -0.58
C ALA A 202 4.10 -9.19 -1.42
N SER A 203 3.56 -8.03 -1.06
CA SER A 203 4.12 -6.73 -1.42
C SER A 203 5.19 -6.33 -0.41
N ALA A 204 6.02 -5.35 -0.76
CA ALA A 204 6.83 -4.66 0.23
C ALA A 204 5.94 -4.00 1.28
N GLU A 205 6.35 -4.03 2.54
CA GLU A 205 5.53 -3.55 3.65
C GLU A 205 6.38 -3.13 4.85
N TYR A 206 5.88 -2.17 5.61
CA TYR A 206 6.43 -1.85 6.92
C TYR A 206 5.59 -2.50 8.04
N ASN A 207 6.26 -3.28 8.90
CA ASN A 207 5.67 -3.83 10.12
C ASN A 207 6.18 -3.07 11.34
N GLN A 208 5.25 -2.47 12.08
CA GLN A 208 5.55 -1.60 13.23
C GLN A 208 6.31 -2.32 14.36
N GLY A 209 7.18 -1.58 15.03
CA GLY A 209 7.88 -2.02 16.22
C GLY A 209 6.96 -2.21 17.43
N ALA A 210 7.50 -2.77 18.51
CA ALA A 210 6.79 -2.80 19.78
C ALA A 210 6.88 -1.44 20.46
N ALA A 211 5.77 -0.97 21.05
CA ALA A 211 5.70 0.34 21.71
C ALA A 211 6.64 0.48 22.92
N ASP A 212 7.02 -0.64 23.52
CA ASP A 212 7.98 -0.70 24.64
C ASP A 212 9.46 -0.74 24.16
N GLY A 213 9.70 -0.72 22.84
CA GLY A 213 11.03 -0.78 22.24
C GLY A 213 11.69 -2.17 22.24
N SER A 214 11.00 -3.22 22.70
CA SER A 214 11.51 -4.60 22.74
C SER A 214 11.73 -5.21 21.36
N ARG A 215 11.05 -4.73 20.33
CA ARG A 215 11.16 -5.17 18.94
C ARG A 215 11.24 -3.96 17.99
N PRO A 216 12.21 -3.92 17.06
CA PRO A 216 12.28 -2.86 16.05
C PRO A 216 11.10 -2.93 15.07
N GLY A 217 10.85 -1.85 14.36
CA GLY A 217 10.05 -1.87 13.15
C GLY A 217 10.81 -2.59 12.03
N VAL A 218 10.09 -3.21 11.10
CA VAL A 218 10.71 -3.97 10.02
C VAL A 218 10.11 -3.55 8.68
N PHE A 219 10.98 -3.09 7.79
CA PHE A 219 10.65 -2.93 6.38
C PHE A 219 10.97 -4.25 5.67
N TYR A 220 9.94 -4.93 5.18
CA TYR A 220 10.06 -6.18 4.45
C TYR A 220 10.11 -5.95 2.95
N VAL A 221 11.10 -6.57 2.29
CA VAL A 221 11.32 -6.48 0.84
C VAL A 221 11.17 -7.87 0.24
N PRO A 222 10.16 -8.12 -0.61
CA PRO A 222 10.04 -9.39 -1.33
C PRO A 222 11.05 -9.45 -2.48
N ILE A 223 11.81 -10.55 -2.56
CA ILE A 223 12.83 -10.80 -3.58
C ILE A 223 12.63 -12.23 -4.11
N PRO A 224 11.50 -12.54 -4.75
CA PRO A 224 11.21 -13.92 -5.18
C PRO A 224 12.21 -14.42 -6.23
N ASP A 225 12.64 -13.55 -7.12
CA ASP A 225 13.73 -13.78 -8.08
C ASP A 225 14.65 -12.56 -8.15
N VAL A 226 15.83 -12.68 -7.60
CA VAL A 226 16.81 -11.59 -7.58
C VAL A 226 17.28 -11.18 -8.98
N LYS A 227 17.24 -12.10 -9.96
CA LYS A 227 17.65 -11.79 -11.33
C LYS A 227 16.63 -10.90 -12.06
N GLU A 228 15.38 -11.00 -11.67
CA GLU A 228 14.31 -10.18 -12.20
C GLU A 228 14.02 -8.94 -11.35
N TYR A 229 14.69 -8.80 -10.19
CA TYR A 229 14.53 -7.63 -9.34
C TYR A 229 15.03 -6.36 -10.02
N ASN A 230 14.14 -5.43 -10.27
CA ASN A 230 14.44 -4.14 -10.89
C ASN A 230 14.46 -3.04 -9.82
N MET A 231 15.59 -2.34 -9.71
CA MET A 231 15.83 -1.38 -8.63
C MET A 231 15.32 0.04 -8.89
N TYR A 232 14.68 0.30 -10.03
CA TYR A 232 14.30 1.66 -10.41
C TYR A 232 13.28 2.35 -9.50
N GLY A 233 12.59 1.60 -8.64
CA GLY A 233 11.67 2.13 -7.62
C GLY A 233 12.22 2.04 -6.19
N ASP A 234 13.48 1.66 -5.97
CA ASP A 234 13.99 1.41 -4.62
C ASP A 234 14.07 2.67 -3.76
N GLU A 235 14.46 3.82 -4.34
CA GLU A 235 14.56 5.09 -3.60
C GLU A 235 13.18 5.55 -3.12
N ASP A 236 12.17 5.42 -3.97
CA ASP A 236 10.79 5.73 -3.69
C ASP A 236 10.20 4.81 -2.63
N LEU A 237 10.35 3.51 -2.82
CA LEU A 237 9.88 2.48 -1.90
C LEU A 237 10.47 2.67 -0.48
N PHE A 238 11.76 3.02 -0.40
CA PHE A 238 12.40 3.31 0.89
C PHE A 238 11.77 4.51 1.59
N LEU A 239 11.48 5.58 0.85
CA LEU A 239 10.83 6.77 1.41
C LEU A 239 9.42 6.45 1.91
N HIS A 240 8.69 5.58 1.21
CA HIS A 240 7.34 5.16 1.57
C HIS A 240 7.32 4.31 2.85
N GLU A 241 8.09 3.23 2.88
CA GLU A 241 8.01 2.23 3.95
C GLU A 241 8.85 2.60 5.18
N ALA A 242 10.01 3.23 4.97
CA ALA A 242 10.96 3.48 6.04
C ALA A 242 10.97 4.96 6.50
N ILE A 243 11.96 5.74 6.04
CA ILE A 243 12.22 7.10 6.50
C ILE A 243 12.17 8.08 5.32
N PRO A 244 11.28 9.08 5.39
CA PRO A 244 10.42 9.49 6.52
C PRO A 244 8.96 8.98 6.45
N GLY A 245 8.70 7.86 5.77
CA GLY A 245 7.38 7.28 5.54
C GLY A 245 6.75 6.57 6.73
N HIS A 246 6.27 5.35 6.50
CA HIS A 246 5.48 4.60 7.49
C HIS A 246 6.20 4.37 8.81
N HIS A 247 7.47 3.90 8.79
CA HIS A 247 8.23 3.72 10.02
C HIS A 247 8.28 5.01 10.84
N PHE A 248 8.60 6.11 10.19
CA PHE A 248 8.79 7.41 10.86
C PHE A 248 7.49 7.92 11.49
N GLN A 249 6.40 7.93 10.72
CA GLN A 249 5.10 8.43 11.17
C GLN A 249 4.49 7.56 12.27
N ILE A 250 4.47 6.23 12.10
CA ILE A 250 3.86 5.29 13.04
C ILE A 250 4.64 5.27 14.36
N SER A 251 5.97 5.28 14.29
CA SER A 251 6.80 5.30 15.50
C SER A 251 6.60 6.59 16.31
N LEU A 252 6.57 7.76 15.66
CA LEU A 252 6.27 9.03 16.34
C LEU A 252 4.90 9.01 17.02
N GLN A 253 3.89 8.43 16.37
CA GLN A 253 2.56 8.30 16.96
C GLN A 253 2.56 7.38 18.20
N GLN A 254 3.22 6.23 18.14
CA GLN A 254 3.30 5.27 19.25
C GLN A 254 4.11 5.82 20.43
N GLU A 255 5.18 6.55 20.16
CA GLU A 255 6.04 7.18 21.16
C GLU A 255 5.41 8.40 21.85
N ASN A 256 4.34 8.96 21.29
CA ASN A 256 3.70 10.16 21.81
C ASN A 256 2.94 9.87 23.11
N LYS A 257 3.55 10.27 24.24
CA LYS A 257 2.98 10.08 25.58
C LYS A 257 1.73 10.93 25.86
N SER A 258 1.48 11.97 25.08
CA SER A 258 0.28 12.82 25.23
C SER A 258 -0.98 12.20 24.61
N LEU A 259 -0.82 11.19 23.75
CA LEU A 259 -1.94 10.50 23.12
C LEU A 259 -2.49 9.41 24.05
N PRO A 260 -3.82 9.31 24.20
CA PRO A 260 -4.42 8.15 24.84
C PRO A 260 -4.15 6.88 24.02
N ASP A 261 -4.11 5.71 24.69
CA ASP A 261 -3.65 4.47 24.06
C ASP A 261 -4.40 4.10 22.78
N PHE A 262 -5.72 4.27 22.74
CA PHE A 262 -6.49 3.98 21.53
C PHE A 262 -6.05 4.84 20.32
N ARG A 263 -5.55 6.07 20.54
CA ARG A 263 -5.04 6.95 19.50
C ARG A 263 -3.67 6.52 18.98
N LYS A 264 -2.84 5.86 19.80
CA LYS A 264 -1.52 5.37 19.41
C LYS A 264 -1.58 4.26 18.35
N TYR A 265 -2.69 3.51 18.32
CA TYR A 265 -2.89 2.38 17.43
C TYR A 265 -4.02 2.59 16.41
N ASN A 266 -4.62 3.78 16.42
CA ASN A 266 -5.64 4.11 15.43
C ASN A 266 -5.01 4.35 14.05
N TRP A 267 -5.78 4.09 13.00
CA TRP A 267 -5.36 4.28 11.63
C TRP A 267 -6.43 5.00 10.80
N PHE A 268 -6.02 6.03 10.08
CA PHE A 268 -6.79 6.66 9.02
C PHE A 268 -5.98 6.53 7.73
N GLY A 269 -6.46 5.68 6.79
CA GLY A 269 -5.72 5.38 5.56
C GLY A 269 -5.32 6.63 4.78
N ALA A 270 -6.25 7.58 4.62
CA ALA A 270 -5.94 8.82 3.90
C ALA A 270 -4.83 9.65 4.56
N TYR A 271 -4.66 9.58 5.88
CA TYR A 271 -3.55 10.24 6.54
C TYR A 271 -2.25 9.43 6.41
N GLY A 272 -2.27 8.14 6.78
CA GLY A 272 -1.05 7.33 6.83
C GLY A 272 -0.46 7.03 5.46
N GLU A 273 -1.30 6.58 4.52
CA GLU A 273 -0.89 6.34 3.14
C GLU A 273 -0.60 7.66 2.40
N GLY A 274 -1.41 8.69 2.67
CA GLY A 274 -1.17 10.02 2.12
C GLY A 274 0.14 10.63 2.59
N TRP A 275 0.52 10.40 3.84
CA TRP A 275 1.82 10.79 4.37
C TRP A 275 2.95 10.04 3.67
N ALA A 276 2.87 8.73 3.57
CA ALA A 276 3.89 7.92 2.91
C ALA A 276 4.09 8.35 1.44
N LEU A 277 3.01 8.55 0.67
CA LEU A 277 3.09 9.08 -0.68
C LEU A 277 3.66 10.51 -0.73
N TYR A 278 3.30 11.36 0.24
CA TYR A 278 3.87 12.70 0.32
C TYR A 278 5.39 12.66 0.52
N THR A 279 5.89 11.72 1.32
CA THR A 279 7.33 11.58 1.57
C THR A 279 8.12 11.14 0.34
N GLU A 280 7.52 10.39 -0.56
CA GLU A 280 8.11 10.05 -1.86
C GLU A 280 8.48 11.32 -2.65
N SER A 281 7.63 12.34 -2.61
CA SER A 281 7.88 13.63 -3.26
C SER A 281 9.06 14.42 -2.66
N LEU A 282 9.51 14.07 -1.45
CA LEU A 282 10.63 14.72 -0.77
C LEU A 282 12.01 14.19 -1.22
N GLY A 283 12.05 13.17 -2.09
CA GLY A 283 13.30 12.50 -2.44
C GLY A 283 14.40 13.44 -2.91
N LYS A 284 14.08 14.42 -3.77
CA LYS A 284 15.08 15.43 -4.23
C LYS A 284 15.61 16.28 -3.07
N GLU A 285 14.74 16.69 -2.14
CA GLU A 285 15.12 17.47 -0.96
C GLU A 285 15.99 16.62 0.01
N LEU A 286 15.81 15.29 -0.01
CA LEU A 286 16.59 14.33 0.77
C LEU A 286 17.88 13.85 0.06
N GLY A 287 18.12 14.27 -1.19
CA GLY A 287 19.32 13.95 -1.95
C GLY A 287 19.22 12.72 -2.86
N LEU A 288 18.02 12.21 -3.07
CA LEU A 288 17.67 11.12 -3.97
C LEU A 288 17.25 11.61 -5.37
N TYR A 289 16.84 10.68 -6.24
CA TYR A 289 16.35 10.92 -7.61
C TYR A 289 17.34 11.67 -8.49
N LYS A 290 18.65 11.44 -8.28
CA LYS A 290 19.72 11.94 -9.16
C LYS A 290 19.77 11.15 -10.46
N ASP A 291 19.46 9.86 -10.39
CA ASP A 291 19.26 9.00 -11.54
C ASP A 291 17.83 9.21 -12.09
N PRO A 292 17.69 9.60 -13.39
CA PRO A 292 16.39 9.75 -14.01
C PRO A 292 15.49 8.51 -13.91
N TYR A 293 16.08 7.32 -13.88
CA TYR A 293 15.31 6.08 -13.75
C TYR A 293 14.70 5.92 -12.35
N GLN A 294 15.41 6.32 -11.28
CA GLN A 294 14.84 6.35 -9.93
C GLN A 294 13.67 7.36 -9.83
N TYR A 295 13.83 8.53 -10.45
CA TYR A 295 12.75 9.52 -10.53
C TYR A 295 11.56 9.00 -11.34
N PHE A 296 11.83 8.27 -12.43
CA PHE A 296 10.79 7.60 -13.21
C PHE A 296 10.04 6.54 -12.39
N GLY A 297 10.74 5.79 -11.53
CA GLY A 297 10.15 4.84 -10.61
C GLY A 297 9.16 5.49 -9.66
N MET A 298 9.54 6.61 -9.04
CA MET A 298 8.65 7.41 -8.20
C MET A 298 7.41 7.88 -8.98
N LEU A 299 7.58 8.40 -10.20
CA LEU A 299 6.46 8.80 -11.03
C LEU A 299 5.54 7.61 -11.38
N GLY A 300 6.10 6.42 -11.61
CA GLY A 300 5.34 5.18 -11.86
C GLY A 300 4.49 4.78 -10.66
N ASN A 301 5.06 4.83 -9.48
CA ASN A 301 4.35 4.56 -8.24
C ASN A 301 3.26 5.61 -7.95
N GLU A 302 3.55 6.89 -8.19
CA GLU A 302 2.55 7.96 -8.08
C GLU A 302 1.43 7.80 -9.12
N MET A 303 1.76 7.40 -10.36
CA MET A 303 0.81 7.10 -11.43
C MET A 303 -0.15 5.98 -11.03
N HIS A 304 0.36 4.88 -10.51
CA HIS A 304 -0.46 3.78 -10.01
C HIS A 304 -1.52 4.26 -8.99
N ARG A 305 -1.14 5.19 -8.09
CA ARG A 305 -2.07 5.76 -7.09
C ARG A 305 -3.03 6.78 -7.72
N ALA A 306 -2.65 7.47 -8.78
CA ALA A 306 -3.55 8.36 -9.53
C ALA A 306 -4.60 7.53 -10.32
N ILE A 307 -4.19 6.47 -10.97
CA ILE A 307 -5.07 5.53 -11.68
C ILE A 307 -6.14 4.96 -10.74
N ARG A 308 -5.80 4.66 -9.47
CA ARG A 308 -6.76 4.20 -8.46
C ARG A 308 -7.96 5.14 -8.30
N LEU A 309 -7.76 6.46 -8.38
CA LEU A 309 -8.86 7.44 -8.30
C LEU A 309 -9.84 7.26 -9.45
N VAL A 310 -9.34 6.98 -10.66
CA VAL A 310 -10.14 6.81 -11.87
C VAL A 310 -10.86 5.47 -11.88
N VAL A 311 -10.15 4.38 -11.61
CA VAL A 311 -10.71 3.03 -11.75
C VAL A 311 -11.66 2.65 -10.62
N ASP A 312 -11.38 3.04 -9.37
CA ASP A 312 -12.27 2.77 -8.23
C ASP A 312 -13.61 3.50 -8.42
N THR A 313 -13.56 4.80 -8.74
CA THR A 313 -14.77 5.59 -9.04
C THR A 313 -15.44 5.12 -10.34
N GLY A 314 -14.67 4.73 -11.33
CA GLY A 314 -15.14 4.13 -12.57
C GLY A 314 -16.00 2.88 -12.31
N LEU A 315 -15.47 1.93 -11.56
CA LEU A 315 -16.16 0.70 -11.17
C LEU A 315 -17.43 0.97 -10.35
N HIS A 316 -17.31 1.78 -9.28
CA HIS A 316 -18.32 1.87 -8.23
C HIS A 316 -19.33 2.99 -8.43
N SER A 317 -19.02 4.02 -9.22
CA SER A 317 -19.90 5.16 -9.50
C SER A 317 -20.29 5.26 -10.96
N LYS A 318 -19.35 5.03 -11.91
CA LYS A 318 -19.58 5.22 -13.35
C LYS A 318 -20.06 3.94 -14.07
N GLY A 319 -20.15 2.80 -13.36
CA GLY A 319 -20.62 1.53 -13.94
C GLY A 319 -19.63 0.84 -14.87
N TRP A 320 -18.34 1.13 -14.74
CA TRP A 320 -17.32 0.44 -15.53
C TRP A 320 -17.33 -1.06 -15.27
N THR A 321 -17.07 -1.83 -16.30
CA THR A 321 -16.77 -3.25 -16.16
C THR A 321 -15.35 -3.45 -15.63
N ARG A 322 -15.08 -4.63 -15.10
CA ARG A 322 -13.74 -5.06 -14.72
C ARG A 322 -12.74 -4.90 -15.87
N GLU A 323 -13.15 -5.30 -17.07
CA GLU A 323 -12.33 -5.25 -18.29
C GLU A 323 -12.01 -3.81 -18.71
N GLN A 324 -12.96 -2.88 -18.54
CA GLN A 324 -12.73 -1.46 -18.80
C GLN A 324 -11.70 -0.88 -17.83
N ALA A 325 -11.78 -1.24 -16.55
CA ALA A 325 -10.81 -0.80 -15.54
C ALA A 325 -9.40 -1.39 -15.80
N ILE A 326 -9.31 -2.68 -16.15
CA ILE A 326 -8.04 -3.33 -16.52
C ILE A 326 -7.44 -2.64 -17.74
N LYS A 327 -8.23 -2.40 -18.79
CA LYS A 327 -7.77 -1.73 -19.99
C LYS A 327 -7.22 -0.34 -19.71
N TYR A 328 -7.95 0.45 -18.91
CA TYR A 328 -7.49 1.81 -18.53
C TYR A 328 -6.13 1.78 -17.81
N SER A 329 -5.94 0.84 -16.87
CA SER A 329 -4.65 0.66 -16.20
C SER A 329 -3.54 0.26 -17.17
N LEU A 330 -3.77 -0.74 -18.04
CA LEU A 330 -2.79 -1.18 -19.05
C LEU A 330 -2.34 -0.07 -20.01
N GLU A 331 -3.20 0.89 -20.28
CA GLU A 331 -2.90 2.02 -21.16
C GLU A 331 -2.09 3.14 -20.46
N ASN A 332 -2.00 3.13 -19.11
CA ASN A 332 -1.43 4.26 -18.36
C ASN A 332 -0.32 3.88 -17.37
N GLU A 333 -0.05 2.59 -17.11
CA GLU A 333 0.99 2.17 -16.16
C GLU A 333 1.83 0.98 -16.66
N ALA A 334 3.01 0.83 -16.06
CA ALA A 334 4.03 -0.13 -16.49
C ALA A 334 3.86 -1.53 -15.84
N GLU A 335 2.69 -1.86 -15.32
CA GLU A 335 2.44 -3.11 -14.62
C GLU A 335 2.05 -4.26 -15.56
N SER A 336 2.24 -5.51 -15.10
CA SER A 336 1.77 -6.68 -15.84
C SER A 336 0.23 -6.80 -15.79
N GLU A 337 -0.39 -7.39 -16.82
CA GLU A 337 -1.84 -7.63 -16.83
C GLU A 337 -2.30 -8.48 -15.63
N ALA A 338 -1.47 -9.41 -15.16
CA ALA A 338 -1.77 -10.23 -13.98
C ALA A 338 -1.80 -9.38 -12.69
N SER A 339 -0.83 -8.49 -12.52
CA SER A 339 -0.77 -7.53 -11.39
C SER A 339 -1.97 -6.60 -11.41
N ILE A 340 -2.23 -5.94 -12.55
CA ILE A 340 -3.37 -5.04 -12.75
C ILE A 340 -4.70 -5.75 -12.47
N THR A 341 -4.87 -6.97 -13.00
CA THR A 341 -6.09 -7.75 -12.77
C THR A 341 -6.32 -8.00 -11.27
N THR A 342 -5.27 -8.34 -10.55
CA THR A 342 -5.33 -8.58 -9.11
C THR A 342 -5.72 -7.31 -8.35
N GLU A 343 -5.13 -6.18 -8.71
CA GLU A 343 -5.44 -4.88 -8.10
C GLU A 343 -6.87 -4.43 -8.39
N ILE A 344 -7.33 -4.52 -9.65
CA ILE A 344 -8.72 -4.17 -10.01
C ILE A 344 -9.72 -5.03 -9.23
N GLU A 345 -9.48 -6.32 -9.09
CA GLU A 345 -10.35 -7.20 -8.31
C GLU A 345 -10.29 -6.91 -6.80
N ARG A 346 -9.15 -6.45 -6.29
CA ARG A 346 -9.04 -5.95 -4.92
C ARG A 346 -9.89 -4.68 -4.72
N TYR A 347 -9.90 -3.76 -5.67
CA TYR A 347 -10.77 -2.56 -5.61
C TYR A 347 -12.25 -2.95 -5.64
N MET A 348 -12.63 -3.94 -6.47
CA MET A 348 -14.00 -4.46 -6.47
C MET A 348 -14.42 -5.05 -5.12
N ALA A 349 -13.46 -5.64 -4.36
CA ALA A 349 -13.70 -6.25 -3.05
C ALA A 349 -13.78 -5.23 -1.91
N ILE A 350 -13.02 -4.13 -1.99
CA ILE A 350 -12.91 -3.11 -0.94
C ILE A 350 -13.14 -1.72 -1.52
N PRO A 351 -14.41 -1.38 -1.87
CA PRO A 351 -14.73 -0.12 -2.53
C PRO A 351 -14.25 1.12 -1.77
N GLY A 352 -13.60 2.04 -2.47
CA GLY A 352 -13.15 3.32 -1.94
C GLY A 352 -11.81 3.29 -1.18
N GLN A 353 -11.31 2.12 -0.76
CA GLN A 353 -10.04 2.04 -0.02
C GLN A 353 -8.87 2.58 -0.85
N ALA A 354 -8.83 2.26 -2.13
CA ALA A 354 -7.78 2.65 -3.05
C ALA A 354 -7.64 4.18 -3.22
N LEU A 355 -8.69 4.94 -2.93
CA LEU A 355 -8.70 6.41 -3.01
C LEU A 355 -7.87 7.08 -1.92
N SER A 356 -7.69 6.43 -0.78
CA SER A 356 -7.04 6.98 0.42
C SER A 356 -5.67 7.55 0.12
N TYR A 357 -4.86 6.83 -0.64
CA TYR A 357 -3.47 7.13 -0.95
C TYR A 357 -3.29 8.50 -1.59
N LYS A 358 -3.81 8.65 -2.78
CA LYS A 358 -3.61 9.87 -3.58
C LYS A 358 -4.36 11.07 -3.01
N ILE A 359 -5.57 10.88 -2.49
CA ILE A 359 -6.33 11.97 -1.83
C ILE A 359 -5.56 12.50 -0.62
N GLY A 360 -4.96 11.62 0.17
CA GLY A 360 -4.15 12.00 1.32
C GLY A 360 -2.90 12.79 0.93
N GLN A 361 -2.14 12.29 -0.05
CA GLN A 361 -0.97 12.97 -0.60
C GLN A 361 -1.31 14.38 -1.06
N LEU A 362 -2.30 14.51 -1.94
CA LEU A 362 -2.70 15.79 -2.52
C LEU A 362 -3.16 16.78 -1.45
N LYS A 363 -3.87 16.32 -0.41
CA LYS A 363 -4.27 17.18 0.70
C LYS A 363 -3.06 17.69 1.48
N ILE A 364 -2.08 16.84 1.80
CA ILE A 364 -0.87 17.25 2.53
C ILE A 364 -0.05 18.23 1.68
N MET A 365 0.11 17.97 0.37
CA MET A 365 0.77 18.89 -0.56
C MET A 365 0.06 20.23 -0.64
N GLN A 366 -1.27 20.23 -0.75
CA GLN A 366 -2.09 21.43 -0.75
C GLN A 366 -1.91 22.27 0.54
N LEU A 367 -1.86 21.60 1.69
CA LEU A 367 -1.66 22.27 2.99
C LEU A 367 -0.24 22.85 3.10
N ARG A 368 0.79 22.15 2.60
CA ARG A 368 2.15 22.67 2.50
C ARG A 368 2.20 23.93 1.64
N GLN A 369 1.63 23.88 0.46
CA GLN A 369 1.58 25.01 -0.46
C GLN A 369 0.83 26.21 0.17
N LYS A 370 -0.34 25.96 0.75
CA LYS A 370 -1.13 27.00 1.44
C LYS A 370 -0.33 27.67 2.56
N ALA A 371 0.40 26.88 3.36
CA ALA A 371 1.26 27.42 4.42
C ALA A 371 2.42 28.25 3.85
N GLN A 372 3.09 27.77 2.80
CA GLN A 372 4.13 28.53 2.11
C GLN A 372 3.64 29.89 1.59
N GLU A 373 2.51 29.90 0.91
CA GLU A 373 1.92 31.12 0.35
C GLU A 373 1.48 32.11 1.43
N LYS A 374 0.82 31.62 2.49
CA LYS A 374 0.27 32.48 3.55
C LYS A 374 1.33 33.00 4.53
N MET A 375 2.35 32.20 4.82
CA MET A 375 3.40 32.54 5.79
C MET A 375 4.62 33.23 5.12
N GLY A 376 4.82 33.02 3.82
CA GLY A 376 5.93 33.60 3.07
C GLY A 376 7.28 33.29 3.75
N LYS A 377 8.07 34.30 4.06
CA LYS A 377 9.38 34.15 4.71
C LYS A 377 9.36 33.54 6.12
N LYS A 378 8.19 33.47 6.75
CA LYS A 378 8.03 32.84 8.07
C LYS A 378 7.75 31.32 7.98
N PHE A 379 7.53 30.79 6.77
CA PHE A 379 7.32 29.36 6.59
C PHE A 379 8.58 28.59 6.95
N ASP A 380 8.41 27.57 7.80
CA ASP A 380 9.45 26.61 8.17
C ASP A 380 8.95 25.20 7.88
N ILE A 381 9.64 24.50 6.99
CA ILE A 381 9.28 23.13 6.57
C ILE A 381 9.34 22.15 7.75
N LYS A 382 10.30 22.29 8.66
CA LYS A 382 10.39 21.45 9.85
C LYS A 382 9.17 21.62 10.74
N LYS A 383 8.72 22.87 10.90
CA LYS A 383 7.54 23.17 11.70
C LYS A 383 6.28 22.68 11.05
N PHE A 384 6.19 22.75 9.71
CA PHE A 384 5.08 22.17 8.97
C PHE A 384 4.99 20.66 9.21
N HIS A 385 6.08 19.93 9.03
CA HIS A 385 6.11 18.48 9.28
C HIS A 385 5.83 18.13 10.74
N GLU A 386 6.35 18.91 11.68
CA GLU A 386 6.02 18.77 13.11
C GLU A 386 4.51 18.91 13.33
N LYS A 387 3.87 19.96 12.77
CA LYS A 387 2.43 20.17 12.89
C LYS A 387 1.61 19.05 12.27
N VAL A 388 2.08 18.46 11.18
CA VAL A 388 1.43 17.27 10.62
C VAL A 388 1.54 16.10 11.59
N LEU A 389 2.74 15.76 12.09
CA LEU A 389 3.02 14.50 12.77
C LEU A 389 2.75 14.47 14.28
N GLU A 390 2.90 15.61 14.98
CA GLU A 390 2.92 15.69 16.46
C GLU A 390 1.65 15.18 17.16
N SER A 391 0.52 15.08 16.46
CA SER A 391 -0.76 14.67 17.05
C SER A 391 -1.23 13.27 16.63
N GLY A 392 -0.37 12.50 15.93
CA GLY A 392 -0.73 11.21 15.34
C GLY A 392 -1.77 11.32 14.24
N VAL A 393 -2.20 10.19 13.69
CA VAL A 393 -3.18 10.15 12.60
C VAL A 393 -4.52 10.76 12.98
N MET A 394 -5.14 11.46 12.02
CA MET A 394 -6.45 12.09 12.17
C MET A 394 -7.15 12.20 10.82
N PRO A 395 -8.47 12.44 10.78
CA PRO A 395 -9.17 12.80 9.54
C PRO A 395 -8.55 14.03 8.87
N LEU A 396 -8.46 14.03 7.54
CA LEU A 396 -7.82 15.11 6.78
C LEU A 396 -8.47 16.49 7.02
N ALA A 397 -9.77 16.54 7.27
CA ALA A 397 -10.45 17.78 7.61
C ALA A 397 -9.96 18.38 8.95
N LEU A 398 -9.62 17.53 9.92
CA LEU A 398 -9.03 18.00 11.20
C LEU A 398 -7.57 18.42 11.01
N LEU A 399 -6.82 17.72 10.16
CA LEU A 399 -5.47 18.13 9.79
C LEU A 399 -5.48 19.52 9.14
N GLU A 400 -6.39 19.75 8.21
CA GLU A 400 -6.56 21.06 7.57
C GLU A 400 -6.86 22.17 8.59
N SER A 401 -7.82 21.93 9.49
CA SER A 401 -8.15 22.89 10.57
C SER A 401 -6.95 23.19 11.46
N LYS A 402 -6.14 22.18 11.79
CA LYS A 402 -4.92 22.32 12.58
C LYS A 402 -3.86 23.16 11.88
N ILE A 403 -3.64 22.92 10.60
CA ILE A 403 -2.66 23.69 9.81
C ILE A 403 -3.15 25.13 9.62
N ASP A 404 -4.45 25.34 9.42
CA ASP A 404 -5.05 26.69 9.32
C ASP A 404 -4.88 27.48 10.61
N ALA A 405 -5.09 26.84 11.77
CA ALA A 405 -4.82 27.46 13.06
C ALA A 405 -3.35 27.87 13.20
N TRP A 406 -2.42 26.97 12.85
CA TRP A 406 -0.98 27.27 12.87
C TRP A 406 -0.61 28.44 11.93
N ILE A 407 -1.18 28.50 10.74
CA ILE A 407 -0.96 29.61 9.82
C ILE A 407 -1.46 30.93 10.43
N ALA A 408 -2.53 30.91 11.20
CA ALA A 408 -3.11 32.10 11.84
C ALA A 408 -2.32 32.58 13.08
N GLU A 409 -1.47 31.75 13.68
CA GLU A 409 -0.61 32.11 14.83
C GLU A 409 0.55 33.09 14.46
N LYS A 410 0.55 33.68 13.28
CA LYS A 410 1.62 34.54 12.70
C LYS A 410 2.10 35.70 13.54
#